data_dee3abfeb937242692fde6b9856ff52b
#
_entry.id   dee3abfeb937242692fde6b9856ff52b
#
_cell.length_a   1.000
_cell.length_b   1.000
_cell.length_c   1.000
_cell.angle_alpha   90.00
_cell.angle_beta   90.00
_cell.angle_gamma   90.00
#
_symmetry.space_group_name_H-M   'P 1'
#
loop_
_entity.id
_entity.type
_entity.pdbx_description
1 polymer ?
#
loop_
_entity_poly.entity_id
_entity_poly.type
_entity_poly.pdbx_seq_one_letter_code
_entity_poly.pdbx_strand_id
1 'polypeptide(L)' 'RELYVFIEGKVSDENAYIGRTYRDAPDVDGYIFINTDEELMTGDIVRARVTGAYEYDLIGELL' A
#
# COMPACT_ATOMS: atom_id res chain seq x y z
N ARG A 1 5.97 -5.67 9.81
CA ARG A 1 6.83 -5.67 8.63
C ARG A 1 6.68 -4.36 7.88
N GLU A 2 7.78 -3.75 7.53
CA GLU A 2 7.79 -2.44 6.87
C GLU A 2 8.23 -2.60 5.42
N LEU A 3 7.54 -1.87 4.55
CA LEU A 3 7.78 -1.93 3.12
C LEU A 3 7.73 -0.54 2.53
N TYR A 4 8.43 -0.37 1.41
CA TYR A 4 8.21 0.79 0.57
C TYR A 4 7.06 0.49 -0.38
N VAL A 5 6.20 1.46 -0.56
CA VAL A 5 4.99 1.31 -1.37
C VAL A 5 4.90 2.42 -2.39
N PHE A 6 4.65 2.05 -3.61
CA PHE A 6 4.39 2.99 -4.70
C PHE A 6 2.88 3.20 -4.79
N ILE A 7 2.44 4.42 -4.57
CA ILE A 7 1.01 4.74 -4.56
C ILE A 7 0.48 4.81 -5.99
N GLU A 8 -0.54 4.01 -6.27
CA GLU A 8 -1.14 3.96 -7.59
C GLU A 8 -2.40 4.82 -7.68
N GLY A 9 -3.17 4.89 -6.62
CA GLY A 9 -4.36 5.70 -6.63
C GLY A 9 -5.11 5.62 -5.32
N LYS A 10 -6.16 6.43 -5.24
CA LYS A 10 -7.03 6.47 -4.07
C LYS A 10 -8.22 5.56 -4.28
N VAL A 11 -8.59 4.87 -3.21
CA VAL A 11 -9.82 4.08 -3.21
C VAL A 11 -10.99 5.05 -2.99
N SER A 12 -11.95 5.01 -3.91
CA SER A 12 -13.09 5.93 -3.87
C SER A 12 -13.86 5.82 -2.56
N ASP A 13 -14.25 6.98 -2.03
CA ASP A 13 -15.10 7.09 -0.86
C ASP A 13 -14.52 6.52 0.42
N GLU A 14 -13.23 6.25 0.44
CA GLU A 14 -12.57 5.72 1.63
C GLU A 14 -11.27 6.46 1.89
N ASN A 15 -10.85 6.45 3.15
CA ASN A 15 -9.55 6.99 3.54
C ASN A 15 -8.48 5.93 3.34
N ALA A 16 -8.31 5.54 2.09
CA ALA A 16 -7.40 4.48 1.74
C ALA A 16 -6.82 4.68 0.35
N TYR A 17 -5.65 4.13 0.15
CA TYR A 17 -4.96 4.16 -1.13
C TYR A 17 -4.55 2.75 -1.51
N ILE A 18 -4.48 2.51 -2.81
CA ILE A 18 -3.94 1.26 -3.32
C ILE A 18 -2.55 1.53 -3.84
N GLY A 19 -1.63 0.64 -3.52
CA GLY A 19 -0.27 0.76 -3.99
C GLY A 19 0.35 -0.58 -4.30
N ARG A 20 1.54 -0.53 -4.84
CA ARG A 20 2.34 -1.72 -5.11
C ARG A 20 3.50 -1.77 -4.14
N THR A 21 3.78 -2.95 -3.65
CA THR A 21 4.94 -3.13 -2.79
C THR A 21 6.20 -3.28 -3.63
N TYR A 22 7.27 -2.67 -3.15
CA TYR A 22 8.59 -2.89 -3.71
C TYR A 22 9.17 -4.14 -3.07
N ARG A 23 9.31 -5.17 -3.85
CA ARG A 23 9.93 -6.41 -3.39
C ARG A 23 10.91 -6.92 -4.43
N ASP A 24 11.95 -7.55 -3.92
CA ASP A 24 12.97 -8.17 -4.78
C ASP A 24 12.53 -9.51 -5.34
N ALA A 25 11.40 -10.04 -4.87
CA ALA A 25 10.90 -11.32 -5.34
C ALA A 25 9.93 -11.09 -6.49
N PRO A 26 10.26 -11.55 -7.69
CA PRO A 26 9.40 -11.33 -8.85
C PRO A 26 8.06 -12.04 -8.78
N ASP A 27 7.93 -12.98 -7.86
CA ASP A 27 6.72 -13.79 -7.75
C ASP A 27 5.66 -13.15 -6.85
N VAL A 28 5.95 -12.01 -6.25
CA VAL A 28 5.04 -11.40 -5.31
C VAL A 28 4.62 -10.04 -5.83
N ASP A 29 3.80 -10.06 -6.85
CA ASP A 29 3.11 -8.87 -7.31
C ASP A 29 1.89 -8.70 -6.44
N GLY A 30 2.06 -8.01 -5.34
CA GLY A 30 0.98 -7.77 -4.43
C GLY A 30 0.61 -6.30 -4.39
N TYR A 31 -0.68 -6.05 -4.34
CA TYR A 31 -1.18 -4.73 -4.00
C TYR A 31 -1.27 -4.63 -2.49
N ILE A 32 -1.14 -3.42 -2.02
CA ILE A 32 -1.37 -3.13 -0.61
C ILE A 32 -2.39 -2.01 -0.50
N PHE A 33 -3.33 -2.18 0.43
CA PHE A 33 -4.30 -1.13 0.76
C PHE A 33 -3.78 -0.41 1.99
N ILE A 34 -3.58 0.89 1.87
CA ILE A 34 -3.07 1.71 2.96
C ILE A 34 -4.18 2.59 3.49
N ASN A 35 -4.52 2.40 4.75
CA ASN A 35 -5.50 3.24 5.43
C ASN A 35 -4.81 4.44 6.02
N THR A 36 -5.21 5.63 5.60
CA THR A 36 -4.64 6.86 6.09
C THR A 36 -5.56 8.03 5.81
N ASP A 37 -5.56 9.00 6.72
CA ASP A 37 -6.28 10.26 6.50
C ASP A 37 -5.43 11.27 5.74
N GLU A 38 -4.17 10.98 5.50
CA GLU A 38 -3.30 11.88 4.77
C GLU A 38 -3.59 11.82 3.28
N GLU A 39 -3.38 12.93 2.61
CA GLU A 39 -3.51 12.97 1.16
C GLU A 39 -2.20 12.52 0.53
N LEU A 40 -2.28 11.44 -0.21
CA LEU A 40 -1.16 10.92 -0.98
C LEU A 40 -1.45 11.13 -2.45
N MET A 41 -0.40 11.24 -3.24
CA MET A 41 -0.54 11.42 -4.68
C MET A 41 -0.08 10.18 -5.40
N THR A 42 -0.72 9.92 -6.52
CA THR A 42 -0.28 8.86 -7.42
C THR A 42 1.17 9.10 -7.81
N GLY A 43 1.99 8.09 -7.63
CA GLY A 43 3.40 8.18 -7.88
C GLY A 43 4.25 8.38 -6.64
N ASP A 44 3.61 8.68 -5.50
CA ASP A 44 4.37 8.80 -4.24
C ASP A 44 4.94 7.45 -3.82
N ILE A 45 6.12 7.50 -3.24
CA ILE A 45 6.71 6.33 -2.60
C ILE A 45 6.71 6.59 -1.11
N VAL A 46 6.04 5.72 -0.38
CA VAL A 46 5.89 5.89 1.07
C VAL A 46 6.34 4.62 1.79
N ARG A 47 6.65 4.77 3.06
CA ARG A 47 6.91 3.60 3.90
C ARG A 47 5.64 3.24 4.64
N ALA A 48 5.36 1.96 4.66
CA ALA A 48 4.16 1.45 5.29
C ALA A 48 4.48 0.23 6.12
N ARG A 49 3.65 0.01 7.15
CA ARG A 49 3.72 -1.19 7.97
C ARG A 49 2.58 -2.11 7.57
N VAL A 50 2.90 -3.36 7.28
CA VAL A 50 1.87 -4.36 6.99
C VAL A 50 1.17 -4.73 8.28
N THR A 51 -0.14 -4.53 8.30
CA THR A 51 -0.95 -4.84 9.49
C THR A 51 -1.81 -6.07 9.29
N GLY A 52 -1.98 -6.51 8.04
CA GLY A 52 -2.76 -7.71 7.78
C GLY A 52 -2.68 -8.11 6.33
N ALA A 53 -3.38 -9.18 6.02
CA ALA A 53 -3.48 -9.67 4.64
C ALA A 53 -4.89 -10.20 4.42
N TYR A 54 -5.37 -10.05 3.19
CA TYR A 54 -6.67 -10.53 2.82
C TYR A 54 -6.58 -11.15 1.44
N GLU A 55 -6.71 -12.46 1.37
CA GLU A 55 -6.53 -13.22 0.14
C GLU A 55 -5.15 -12.93 -0.49
N TYR A 56 -5.10 -12.19 -1.58
CA TYR A 56 -3.86 -11.88 -2.29
C TYR A 56 -3.36 -10.48 -2.02
N ASP A 57 -4.08 -9.71 -1.22
CA ASP A 57 -3.75 -8.33 -0.96
C ASP A 57 -3.24 -8.14 0.45
N LEU A 58 -2.38 -7.17 0.61
CA LEU A 58 -1.90 -6.78 1.92
C LEU A 58 -2.68 -5.57 2.40
N ILE A 59 -2.72 -5.41 3.71
CA ILE A 59 -3.32 -4.24 4.34
C ILE A 59 -2.24 -3.61 5.21
N GLY A 60 -2.12 -2.30 5.14
CA GLY A 60 -1.10 -1.59 5.86
C GLY A 60 -1.48 -0.20 6.28
N GLU A 61 -0.58 0.43 7.00
CA GLU A 61 -0.72 1.81 7.45
C GLU A 61 0.59 2.56 7.23
N LEU A 62 0.51 3.88 7.14
CA LEU A 62 1.71 4.70 7.01
C LEU A 62 2.52 4.67 8.30
N LEU A 63 3.82 4.72 8.14
CA LEU A 63 4.72 4.87 9.27
C LEU A 63 4.81 6.31 9.74
#